data_cba936a0267e0f3646b10c6bd67f16bf
#
_entry.id   cba936a0267e0f3646b10c6bd67f16bf
#
_cell.length_a   1.000
_cell.length_b   1.000
_cell.length_c   1.000
_cell.angle_alpha   90.00
_cell.angle_beta   90.00
_cell.angle_gamma   90.00
#
_symmetry.space_group_name_H-M   'P 1'
#
loop_
_entity.id
_entity.type
_entity.pdbx_description
1 polymer ?
#
loop_
_entity_poly.entity_id
_entity_poly.type
_entity_poly.pdbx_seq_one_letter_code
_entity_poly.pdbx_strand_id
1 'polypeptide(L)'
;MMKNYQLILKQYWGYDDFRGIQREIIESIGSGHDTLGLMPTGGGKSITFQVPALAQKGTCIVITPLIALMKDQVDNLRRRGVRAAAIYSGLTREEIIITLENCIFGDIRILYVSPERLSSELFQTKLRHMKVSFITVDEAHCISQWGYDFRPSYLEIAKIRKLVPHAPVLALTATATPAVVQDIQAKLSIENSKFLRPVGSKRAELERKIEHSTQAQPMVNGQCSMFNVFRMSFERQNLAYVVRQTEDKREQLIHILQSLKGPAIVYARSRRRTKEFAELLTEAGISATFYHAGLDAAVKDQRQQAWQQDEVRVMVATNAFGMGIDKPDVRVVIHIDCPDRLWRIWMSCSRLSSVWRTT
;
A
#
# COMPACT_ATOMS: atom_id res chain seq x y z
N MET A 1 21.57 9.83 -19.64
CA MET A 1 20.41 10.74 -19.57
C MET A 1 19.87 10.69 -18.16
N MET A 2 19.95 11.78 -17.42
CA MET A 2 19.22 11.92 -16.15
C MET A 2 17.72 11.81 -16.41
N LYS A 3 17.07 10.83 -15.83
CA LYS A 3 15.61 10.68 -15.91
C LYS A 3 15.00 11.83 -15.09
N ASN A 4 14.22 12.69 -15.72
CA ASN A 4 13.66 13.85 -15.02
C ASN A 4 12.37 13.46 -14.28
N TYR A 5 12.54 12.76 -13.16
CA TYR A 5 11.43 12.30 -12.31
C TYR A 5 10.58 13.45 -11.77
N GLN A 6 11.21 14.60 -11.51
CA GLN A 6 10.52 15.77 -10.97
C GLN A 6 9.57 16.41 -11.99
N LEU A 7 9.96 16.45 -13.27
CA LEU A 7 9.04 16.92 -14.33
C LEU A 7 7.83 16.00 -14.46
N ILE A 8 8.04 14.68 -14.40
CA ILE A 8 6.94 13.71 -14.44
C ILE A 8 6.01 13.91 -13.22
N LEU A 9 6.58 14.08 -12.03
CA LEU A 9 5.81 14.35 -10.82
C LEU A 9 4.95 15.61 -10.99
N LYS A 10 5.53 16.69 -11.47
CA LYS A 10 4.82 17.94 -11.71
C LYS A 10 3.74 17.81 -12.78
N GLN A 11 4.06 17.15 -13.89
CA GLN A 11 3.16 17.01 -15.04
C GLN A 11 1.91 16.21 -14.69
N TYR A 12 2.05 15.06 -13.98
CA TYR A 12 0.95 14.14 -13.76
C TYR A 12 0.26 14.31 -12.40
N TRP A 13 0.96 14.82 -11.37
CA TRP A 13 0.42 14.99 -10.02
C TRP A 13 0.35 16.43 -9.54
N GLY A 14 1.01 17.37 -10.23
CA GLY A 14 1.00 18.79 -9.87
C GLY A 14 1.90 19.12 -8.66
N TYR A 15 2.74 18.19 -8.22
CA TYR A 15 3.67 18.43 -7.10
C TYR A 15 5.02 18.92 -7.60
N ASP A 16 5.58 19.92 -6.92
CA ASP A 16 6.86 20.51 -7.29
C ASP A 16 8.06 19.67 -6.80
N ASP A 17 7.90 18.92 -5.70
CA ASP A 17 8.97 18.09 -5.16
C ASP A 17 8.45 16.79 -4.49
N PHE A 18 9.37 15.85 -4.31
CA PHE A 18 9.15 14.60 -3.60
C PHE A 18 9.12 14.82 -2.09
N ARG A 19 8.41 13.96 -1.37
CA ARG A 19 8.28 14.02 0.09
C ARG A 19 9.09 12.92 0.77
N GLY A 20 9.75 13.26 1.87
CA GLY A 20 10.52 12.29 2.65
C GLY A 20 11.51 11.51 1.78
N ILE A 21 11.46 10.20 1.88
CA ILE A 21 12.36 9.25 1.18
C ILE A 21 11.88 8.84 -0.22
N GLN A 22 10.89 9.53 -0.80
CA GLN A 22 10.36 9.15 -2.12
C GLN A 22 11.43 9.25 -3.22
N ARG A 23 12.24 10.32 -3.18
CA ARG A 23 13.30 10.56 -4.18
C ARG A 23 14.32 9.43 -4.17
N GLU A 24 14.80 9.06 -3.01
CA GLU A 24 15.82 8.01 -2.83
C GLU A 24 15.31 6.65 -3.32
N ILE A 25 14.07 6.30 -3.01
CA ILE A 25 13.43 5.09 -3.50
C ILE A 25 13.32 5.10 -5.02
N ILE A 26 12.85 6.21 -5.62
CA ILE A 26 12.68 6.38 -7.07
C ILE A 26 14.04 6.27 -7.78
N GLU A 27 15.07 6.89 -7.27
CA GLU A 27 16.42 6.85 -7.83
C GLU A 27 17.02 5.44 -7.74
N SER A 28 16.81 4.75 -6.61
CA SER A 28 17.29 3.38 -6.38
C SER A 28 16.67 2.40 -7.37
N ILE A 29 15.34 2.32 -7.43
CA ILE A 29 14.65 1.42 -8.38
C ILE A 29 14.88 1.85 -9.82
N GLY A 30 14.96 3.15 -10.07
CA GLY A 30 15.23 3.73 -11.37
C GLY A 30 16.62 3.41 -11.91
N SER A 31 17.57 3.16 -11.03
CA SER A 31 18.95 2.73 -11.34
C SER A 31 19.10 1.21 -11.48
N GLY A 32 18.02 0.45 -11.27
CA GLY A 32 18.01 -1.00 -11.44
C GLY A 32 18.36 -1.79 -10.17
N HIS A 33 18.27 -1.17 -8.98
CA HIS A 33 18.52 -1.84 -7.72
C HIS A 33 17.23 -2.36 -7.09
N ASP A 34 17.28 -3.56 -6.53
CA ASP A 34 16.23 -4.05 -5.65
C ASP A 34 16.09 -3.13 -4.44
N THR A 35 14.87 -2.70 -4.18
CA THR A 35 14.60 -1.62 -3.24
C THR A 35 13.48 -2.01 -2.29
N LEU A 36 13.67 -1.78 -0.99
CA LEU A 36 12.63 -1.93 0.03
C LEU A 36 12.34 -0.58 0.68
N GLY A 37 11.12 -0.10 0.49
CA GLY A 37 10.62 1.14 1.09
C GLY A 37 9.69 0.87 2.28
N LEU A 38 10.12 1.28 3.48
CA LEU A 38 9.30 1.26 4.69
C LEU A 38 8.69 2.65 4.87
N MET A 39 7.44 2.81 4.43
CA MET A 39 6.76 4.10 4.42
C MET A 39 5.38 3.99 5.09
N PRO A 40 5.00 4.95 5.94
CA PRO A 40 3.68 4.95 6.55
C PRO A 40 2.57 5.02 5.49
N THR A 41 1.36 4.60 5.86
CA THR A 41 0.18 4.86 5.06
C THR A 41 -0.01 6.38 4.93
N GLY A 42 -0.36 6.85 3.73
CA GLY A 42 -0.39 8.29 3.44
C GLY A 42 0.97 8.93 3.15
N GLY A 43 2.08 8.20 3.29
CA GLY A 43 3.43 8.65 2.92
C GLY A 43 3.68 8.75 1.41
N GLY A 44 2.66 8.49 0.58
CA GLY A 44 2.77 8.58 -0.88
C GLY A 44 3.51 7.41 -1.52
N LYS A 45 3.32 6.18 -1.02
CA LYS A 45 3.91 4.95 -1.58
C LYS A 45 3.68 4.82 -3.09
N SER A 46 2.47 5.14 -3.57
CA SER A 46 2.14 5.02 -4.99
C SER A 46 3.04 5.84 -5.91
N ILE A 47 3.44 7.04 -5.51
CA ILE A 47 4.34 7.91 -6.28
C ILE A 47 5.69 7.23 -6.50
N THR A 48 6.18 6.44 -5.54
CA THR A 48 7.51 5.82 -5.61
C THR A 48 7.66 4.78 -6.71
N PHE A 49 6.55 4.24 -7.22
CA PHE A 49 6.57 3.34 -8.39
C PHE A 49 5.90 3.96 -9.63
N GLN A 50 4.90 4.82 -9.46
CA GLN A 50 4.20 5.41 -10.61
C GLN A 50 5.12 6.35 -11.41
N VAL A 51 5.89 7.20 -10.74
CA VAL A 51 6.82 8.12 -11.39
C VAL A 51 7.93 7.38 -12.16
N PRO A 52 8.68 6.44 -11.57
CA PRO A 52 9.71 5.71 -12.32
C PRO A 52 9.14 4.80 -13.41
N ALA A 53 7.91 4.29 -13.28
CA ALA A 53 7.22 3.55 -14.34
C ALA A 53 7.00 4.39 -15.59
N LEU A 54 6.67 5.67 -15.44
CA LEU A 54 6.50 6.60 -16.57
C LEU A 54 7.83 7.04 -17.19
N ALA A 55 8.89 7.09 -16.39
CA ALA A 55 10.23 7.48 -16.85
C ALA A 55 10.98 6.37 -17.59
N GLN A 56 10.57 5.11 -17.44
CA GLN A 56 11.24 3.94 -18.00
C GLN A 56 10.46 3.37 -19.19
N LYS A 57 11.14 2.69 -20.11
CA LYS A 57 10.50 1.93 -21.19
C LYS A 57 10.03 0.57 -20.66
N GLY A 58 8.82 0.16 -21.04
CA GLY A 58 8.21 -1.11 -20.63
C GLY A 58 7.11 -0.92 -19.59
N THR A 59 6.59 -2.03 -19.08
CA THR A 59 5.48 -2.09 -18.14
C THR A 59 6.00 -2.33 -16.72
N CYS A 60 5.59 -1.51 -15.78
CA CYS A 60 5.73 -1.79 -14.34
C CYS A 60 4.60 -2.74 -13.92
N ILE A 61 4.95 -3.86 -13.31
CA ILE A 61 3.97 -4.82 -12.75
C ILE A 61 3.81 -4.50 -11.26
N VAL A 62 2.59 -4.19 -10.85
CA VAL A 62 2.26 -3.87 -9.45
C VAL A 62 1.43 -4.99 -8.86
N ILE A 63 2.01 -5.71 -7.91
CA ILE A 63 1.33 -6.79 -7.19
C ILE A 63 0.75 -6.21 -5.90
N THR A 64 -0.58 -6.27 -5.75
CA THR A 64 -1.29 -5.74 -4.59
C THR A 64 -2.50 -6.62 -4.24
N PRO A 65 -2.85 -6.79 -2.96
CA PRO A 65 -3.83 -7.78 -2.54
C PRO A 65 -5.28 -7.29 -2.60
N LEU A 66 -5.51 -5.99 -2.84
CA LEU A 66 -6.82 -5.35 -2.71
C LEU A 66 -7.39 -4.95 -4.07
N ILE A 67 -8.36 -5.71 -4.58
CA ILE A 67 -8.98 -5.49 -5.90
C ILE A 67 -9.65 -4.11 -5.99
N ALA A 68 -10.36 -3.67 -4.96
CA ALA A 68 -10.99 -2.35 -4.94
C ALA A 68 -9.95 -1.24 -5.12
N LEU A 69 -8.84 -1.32 -4.38
CA LEU A 69 -7.74 -0.36 -4.50
C LEU A 69 -7.09 -0.39 -5.88
N MET A 70 -6.96 -1.58 -6.52
CA MET A 70 -6.46 -1.67 -7.90
C MET A 70 -7.33 -0.87 -8.86
N LYS A 71 -8.65 -1.04 -8.79
CA LYS A 71 -9.61 -0.34 -9.65
C LYS A 71 -9.49 1.17 -9.49
N ASP A 72 -9.52 1.64 -8.24
CA ASP A 72 -9.39 3.07 -7.93
C ASP A 72 -8.07 3.65 -8.43
N GLN A 73 -6.95 2.92 -8.25
CA GLN A 73 -5.64 3.34 -8.74
C GLN A 73 -5.58 3.41 -10.27
N VAL A 74 -6.13 2.40 -10.96
CA VAL A 74 -6.19 2.39 -12.44
C VAL A 74 -7.04 3.54 -12.95
N ASP A 75 -8.21 3.79 -12.36
CA ASP A 75 -9.10 4.88 -12.78
C ASP A 75 -8.47 6.25 -12.51
N ASN A 76 -7.78 6.42 -11.39
CA ASN A 76 -7.04 7.63 -11.07
C ASN A 76 -5.90 7.89 -12.07
N LEU A 77 -5.15 6.85 -12.44
CA LEU A 77 -4.07 6.95 -13.44
C LEU A 77 -4.63 7.28 -14.83
N ARG A 78 -5.71 6.63 -15.25
CA ARG A 78 -6.35 6.89 -16.55
C ARG A 78 -6.89 8.32 -16.65
N ARG A 79 -7.50 8.84 -15.58
CA ARG A 79 -7.93 10.25 -15.52
C ARG A 79 -6.78 11.24 -15.66
N ARG A 80 -5.56 10.84 -15.30
CA ARG A 80 -4.32 11.63 -15.49
C ARG A 80 -3.67 11.40 -16.87
N GLY A 81 -4.29 10.62 -17.75
CA GLY A 81 -3.75 10.30 -19.07
C GLY A 81 -2.68 9.20 -19.07
N VAL A 82 -2.52 8.47 -17.95
CA VAL A 82 -1.59 7.35 -17.86
C VAL A 82 -2.28 6.06 -18.27
N ARG A 83 -1.68 5.30 -19.21
CA ARG A 83 -2.18 4.00 -19.63
C ARG A 83 -1.88 2.95 -18.55
N ALA A 84 -2.90 2.60 -17.79
CA ALA A 84 -2.86 1.60 -16.74
C ALA A 84 -3.96 0.57 -16.91
N ALA A 85 -3.71 -0.66 -16.47
CA ALA A 85 -4.68 -1.75 -16.47
C ALA A 85 -4.56 -2.59 -15.19
N ALA A 86 -5.56 -3.45 -14.93
CA ALA A 86 -5.55 -4.38 -13.81
C ALA A 86 -6.03 -5.76 -14.25
N ILE A 87 -5.43 -6.81 -13.66
CA ILE A 87 -5.84 -8.21 -13.82
C ILE A 87 -6.11 -8.80 -12.43
N TYR A 88 -7.36 -9.21 -12.20
CA TYR A 88 -7.83 -9.75 -10.92
C TYR A 88 -8.85 -10.87 -11.10
N SER A 89 -9.27 -11.51 -10.01
CA SER A 89 -10.35 -12.48 -10.01
C SER A 89 -11.68 -11.80 -10.34
N GLY A 90 -12.41 -12.35 -11.32
CA GLY A 90 -13.67 -11.78 -11.82
C GLY A 90 -13.60 -11.24 -13.26
N LEU A 91 -12.39 -11.09 -13.83
CA LEU A 91 -12.24 -10.85 -15.26
C LEU A 91 -12.39 -12.15 -16.07
N THR A 92 -12.99 -12.03 -17.24
CA THR A 92 -13.06 -13.12 -18.21
C THR A 92 -11.68 -13.45 -18.78
N ARG A 93 -11.54 -14.65 -19.35
CA ARG A 93 -10.30 -15.07 -19.99
C ARG A 93 -9.91 -14.14 -21.15
N GLU A 94 -10.89 -13.68 -21.91
CA GLU A 94 -10.70 -12.78 -23.05
C GLU A 94 -10.19 -11.40 -22.60
N GLU A 95 -10.80 -10.81 -21.58
CA GLU A 95 -10.35 -9.54 -21.01
C GLU A 95 -8.90 -9.62 -20.52
N ILE A 96 -8.53 -10.75 -19.91
CA ILE A 96 -7.15 -10.98 -19.45
C ILE A 96 -6.19 -11.06 -20.63
N ILE A 97 -6.55 -11.81 -21.69
CA ILE A 97 -5.71 -11.94 -22.89
C ILE A 97 -5.50 -10.57 -23.54
N ILE A 98 -6.56 -9.82 -23.79
CA ILE A 98 -6.50 -8.49 -24.40
C ILE A 98 -5.63 -7.55 -23.55
N THR A 99 -5.78 -7.59 -22.23
CA THR A 99 -4.99 -6.75 -21.32
C THR A 99 -3.50 -7.11 -21.40
N LEU A 100 -3.15 -8.40 -21.41
CA LEU A 100 -1.77 -8.85 -21.50
C LEU A 100 -1.15 -8.54 -22.86
N GLU A 101 -1.89 -8.67 -23.95
CA GLU A 101 -1.45 -8.28 -25.29
C GLU A 101 -1.19 -6.78 -25.40
N ASN A 102 -2.02 -5.96 -24.79
CA ASN A 102 -1.81 -4.52 -24.69
C ASN A 102 -0.57 -4.16 -23.85
N CYS A 103 -0.14 -5.03 -22.93
CA CYS A 103 1.14 -4.87 -22.22
C CYS A 103 2.35 -5.26 -23.09
N ILE A 104 2.18 -6.20 -24.03
CA ILE A 104 3.26 -6.67 -24.92
C ILE A 104 3.44 -5.75 -26.13
N PHE A 105 2.34 -5.45 -26.82
CA PHE A 105 2.33 -4.75 -28.10
C PHE A 105 1.86 -3.30 -28.02
N GLY A 106 1.18 -2.93 -26.94
CA GLY A 106 0.66 -1.60 -26.69
C GLY A 106 1.53 -0.77 -25.75
N ASP A 107 0.92 0.24 -25.15
CA ASP A 107 1.63 1.22 -24.32
C ASP A 107 1.17 1.20 -22.86
N ILE A 108 0.73 0.06 -22.33
CA ILE A 108 0.41 -0.05 -20.90
C ILE A 108 1.68 0.16 -20.08
N ARG A 109 1.69 1.22 -19.28
CA ARG A 109 2.85 1.61 -18.45
C ARG A 109 2.83 0.96 -17.07
N ILE A 110 1.63 0.73 -16.54
CA ILE A 110 1.44 0.16 -15.21
C ILE A 110 0.34 -0.91 -15.29
N LEU A 111 0.70 -2.14 -14.91
CA LEU A 111 -0.21 -3.28 -14.82
C LEU A 111 -0.35 -3.70 -13.36
N TYR A 112 -1.54 -3.54 -12.78
CA TYR A 112 -1.86 -4.09 -11.47
C TYR A 112 -2.29 -5.55 -11.61
N VAL A 113 -1.78 -6.40 -10.72
CA VAL A 113 -2.07 -7.86 -10.75
C VAL A 113 -2.37 -8.34 -9.34
N SER A 114 -3.47 -9.08 -9.18
CA SER A 114 -3.73 -9.76 -7.91
C SER A 114 -2.79 -10.94 -7.72
N PRO A 115 -2.32 -11.22 -6.49
CA PRO A 115 -1.33 -12.27 -6.23
C PRO A 115 -1.77 -13.65 -6.73
N GLU A 116 -3.07 -13.94 -6.70
CA GLU A 116 -3.65 -15.21 -7.15
C GLU A 116 -3.48 -15.45 -8.65
N ARG A 117 -3.32 -14.38 -9.44
CA ARG A 117 -3.11 -14.48 -10.90
C ARG A 117 -1.69 -14.83 -11.29
N LEU A 118 -0.74 -14.71 -10.38
CA LEU A 118 0.67 -14.96 -10.65
C LEU A 118 0.96 -16.43 -10.97
N SER A 119 0.19 -17.35 -10.43
CA SER A 119 0.31 -18.80 -10.70
C SER A 119 -0.33 -19.23 -12.04
N SER A 120 -1.07 -18.34 -12.71
CA SER A 120 -1.73 -18.65 -13.98
C SER A 120 -0.70 -18.89 -15.10
N GLU A 121 -0.79 -20.03 -15.76
CA GLU A 121 0.08 -20.37 -16.90
C GLU A 121 -0.02 -19.33 -18.03
N LEU A 122 -1.25 -18.86 -18.32
CA LEU A 122 -1.48 -17.80 -19.28
C LEU A 122 -0.70 -16.54 -18.94
N PHE A 123 -0.76 -16.09 -17.68
CA PHE A 123 -0.03 -14.91 -17.21
C PHE A 123 1.48 -15.12 -17.36
N GLN A 124 2.01 -16.26 -16.89
CA GLN A 124 3.44 -16.55 -16.93
C GLN A 124 3.98 -16.65 -18.35
N THR A 125 3.21 -17.25 -19.28
CA THR A 125 3.58 -17.34 -20.69
C THR A 125 3.65 -15.96 -21.34
N LYS A 126 2.64 -15.13 -21.15
CA LYS A 126 2.62 -13.75 -21.70
C LYS A 126 3.69 -12.86 -21.07
N LEU A 127 3.96 -13.04 -19.76
CA LEU A 127 5.00 -12.30 -19.04
C LEU A 127 6.40 -12.46 -19.66
N ARG A 128 6.74 -13.64 -20.15
CA ARG A 128 8.04 -13.90 -20.81
C ARG A 128 8.27 -13.07 -22.07
N HIS A 129 7.19 -12.65 -22.73
CA HIS A 129 7.21 -11.81 -23.93
C HIS A 129 7.05 -10.32 -23.62
N MET A 130 6.77 -9.98 -22.36
CA MET A 130 6.54 -8.61 -21.94
C MET A 130 7.85 -7.90 -21.61
N LYS A 131 7.97 -6.65 -22.03
CA LYS A 131 9.08 -5.79 -21.60
C LYS A 131 8.76 -5.22 -20.21
N VAL A 132 9.21 -5.90 -19.16
CA VAL A 132 9.01 -5.47 -17.78
C VAL A 132 10.10 -4.47 -17.39
N SER A 133 9.69 -3.28 -16.92
CA SER A 133 10.61 -2.27 -16.40
C SER A 133 11.11 -2.60 -15.00
N PHE A 134 10.20 -2.94 -14.11
CA PHE A 134 10.45 -3.44 -12.75
C PHE A 134 9.13 -4.03 -12.17
N ILE A 135 9.28 -4.75 -11.06
CA ILE A 135 8.14 -5.32 -10.32
C ILE A 135 7.97 -4.54 -9.02
N THR A 136 6.76 -4.07 -8.73
CA THR A 136 6.40 -3.49 -7.44
C THR A 136 5.60 -4.49 -6.64
N VAL A 137 5.99 -4.71 -5.40
CA VAL A 137 5.27 -5.54 -4.42
C VAL A 137 4.70 -4.61 -3.37
N ASP A 138 3.44 -4.28 -3.52
CA ASP A 138 2.72 -3.49 -2.51
C ASP A 138 2.28 -4.39 -1.36
N GLU A 139 2.17 -3.84 -0.15
CA GLU A 139 1.93 -4.59 1.09
C GLU A 139 2.87 -5.81 1.25
N ALA A 140 4.16 -5.59 0.97
CA ALA A 140 5.17 -6.64 0.93
C ALA A 140 5.27 -7.48 2.21
N HIS A 141 4.76 -6.99 3.35
CA HIS A 141 4.66 -7.76 4.58
C HIS A 141 3.80 -9.02 4.45
N CYS A 142 2.90 -9.07 3.44
CA CYS A 142 2.08 -10.25 3.16
C CYS A 142 2.89 -11.49 2.73
N ILE A 143 4.14 -11.32 2.31
CA ILE A 143 5.03 -12.46 1.96
C ILE A 143 5.57 -13.18 3.20
N SER A 144 5.54 -12.54 4.36
CA SER A 144 6.16 -13.03 5.59
C SER A 144 5.15 -13.75 6.49
N GLN A 145 5.49 -14.96 6.92
CA GLN A 145 4.71 -15.69 7.93
C GLN A 145 4.78 -15.00 9.32
N TRP A 146 5.78 -14.20 9.53
CA TRP A 146 5.93 -13.38 10.74
C TRP A 146 5.15 -12.07 10.65
N GLY A 147 4.59 -11.77 9.46
CA GLY A 147 3.68 -10.66 9.22
C GLY A 147 2.27 -10.94 9.74
N TYR A 148 1.49 -9.90 9.93
CA TYR A 148 0.11 -10.00 10.45
C TYR A 148 -0.94 -10.40 9.39
N ASP A 149 -0.62 -10.33 8.09
CA ASP A 149 -1.51 -10.68 6.96
C ASP A 149 -0.76 -11.54 5.94
N PHE A 150 -0.26 -12.69 6.41
CA PHE A 150 0.43 -13.62 5.52
C PHE A 150 -0.51 -14.15 4.45
N ARG A 151 -0.06 -14.05 3.19
CA ARG A 151 -0.79 -14.57 2.03
C ARG A 151 0.09 -15.52 1.22
N PRO A 152 -0.24 -16.82 1.19
CA PRO A 152 0.55 -17.80 0.44
C PRO A 152 0.78 -17.45 -1.03
N SER A 153 -0.18 -16.79 -1.68
CA SER A 153 -0.08 -16.32 -3.07
C SER A 153 1.07 -15.34 -3.31
N TYR A 154 1.55 -14.63 -2.27
CA TYR A 154 2.73 -13.77 -2.39
C TYR A 154 4.04 -14.54 -2.60
N LEU A 155 4.11 -15.82 -2.25
CA LEU A 155 5.28 -16.65 -2.51
C LEU A 155 5.49 -16.89 -4.01
N GLU A 156 4.43 -16.77 -4.82
CA GLU A 156 4.52 -16.88 -6.28
C GLU A 156 5.36 -15.74 -6.91
N ILE A 157 5.54 -14.60 -6.20
CA ILE A 157 6.35 -13.47 -6.68
C ILE A 157 7.79 -13.90 -6.96
N ALA A 158 8.36 -14.77 -6.11
CA ALA A 158 9.71 -15.30 -6.33
C ALA A 158 9.81 -16.11 -7.64
N LYS A 159 8.75 -16.85 -8.01
CA LYS A 159 8.70 -17.61 -9.28
C LYS A 159 8.63 -16.67 -10.48
N ILE A 160 7.78 -15.63 -10.42
CA ILE A 160 7.66 -14.64 -11.49
C ILE A 160 8.96 -13.90 -11.69
N ARG A 161 9.65 -13.55 -10.63
CA ARG A 161 10.92 -12.89 -10.70
C ARG A 161 11.96 -13.68 -11.51
N LYS A 162 11.92 -15.02 -11.42
CA LYS A 162 12.78 -15.90 -12.22
C LYS A 162 12.48 -15.85 -13.73
N LEU A 163 11.23 -15.49 -14.11
CA LEU A 163 10.84 -15.35 -15.52
C LEU A 163 11.33 -14.04 -16.15
N VAL A 164 11.55 -13.01 -15.32
CA VAL A 164 12.02 -11.67 -15.73
C VAL A 164 13.19 -11.21 -14.85
N PRO A 165 14.33 -11.92 -14.89
CA PRO A 165 15.44 -11.73 -13.94
C PRO A 165 16.14 -10.38 -14.08
N HIS A 166 15.93 -9.67 -15.18
CA HIS A 166 16.46 -8.33 -15.43
C HIS A 166 15.63 -7.21 -14.79
N ALA A 167 14.40 -7.51 -14.35
CA ALA A 167 13.51 -6.54 -13.73
C ALA A 167 13.81 -6.44 -12.22
N PRO A 168 14.25 -5.28 -11.72
CA PRO A 168 14.44 -5.09 -10.28
C PRO A 168 13.10 -5.08 -9.55
N VAL A 169 13.15 -5.31 -8.23
CA VAL A 169 11.97 -5.35 -7.37
C VAL A 169 11.93 -4.15 -6.44
N LEU A 170 10.80 -3.46 -6.41
CA LEU A 170 10.45 -2.47 -5.42
C LEU A 170 9.43 -3.07 -4.44
N ALA A 171 9.85 -3.41 -3.26
CA ALA A 171 8.97 -3.86 -2.18
C ALA A 171 8.56 -2.67 -1.32
N LEU A 172 7.26 -2.51 -1.07
CA LEU A 172 6.70 -1.40 -0.28
C LEU A 172 5.82 -1.96 0.83
N THR A 173 6.02 -1.46 2.02
CA THR A 173 5.13 -1.77 3.15
C THR A 173 5.09 -0.63 4.15
N ALA A 174 3.96 -0.51 4.83
CA ALA A 174 3.80 0.42 5.94
C ALA A 174 4.10 -0.23 7.30
N THR A 175 4.18 -1.57 7.36
CA THR A 175 4.26 -2.32 8.61
C THR A 175 5.26 -3.46 8.47
N ALA A 176 6.46 -3.28 9.02
CA ALA A 176 7.41 -4.39 9.07
C ALA A 176 8.32 -4.26 10.30
N THR A 177 8.33 -5.31 11.11
CA THR A 177 9.35 -5.49 12.15
C THR A 177 10.70 -5.85 11.50
N PRO A 178 11.83 -5.74 12.20
CA PRO A 178 13.12 -6.16 11.66
C PRO A 178 13.12 -7.60 11.11
N ALA A 179 12.43 -8.53 11.77
CA ALA A 179 12.30 -9.91 11.32
C ALA A 179 11.51 -10.02 10.01
N VAL A 180 10.43 -9.24 9.86
CA VAL A 180 9.64 -9.19 8.61
C VAL A 180 10.46 -8.58 7.47
N VAL A 181 11.26 -7.55 7.75
CA VAL A 181 12.17 -6.94 6.76
C VAL A 181 13.17 -7.96 6.22
N GLN A 182 13.79 -8.74 7.09
CA GLN A 182 14.73 -9.81 6.70
C GLN A 182 14.03 -10.90 5.88
N ASP A 183 12.84 -11.31 6.28
CA ASP A 183 12.07 -12.33 5.58
C ASP A 183 11.62 -11.87 4.17
N ILE A 184 11.19 -10.60 4.02
CA ILE A 184 10.88 -9.99 2.71
C ILE A 184 12.11 -10.04 1.80
N GLN A 185 13.27 -9.62 2.29
CA GLN A 185 14.51 -9.63 1.51
C GLN A 185 14.90 -11.05 1.10
N ALA A 186 14.87 -12.01 2.02
CA ALA A 186 15.20 -13.39 1.76
C ALA A 186 14.27 -14.02 0.70
N LYS A 187 12.96 -13.84 0.82
CA LYS A 187 11.96 -14.43 -0.08
C LYS A 187 11.90 -13.77 -1.45
N LEU A 188 12.25 -12.50 -1.55
CA LEU A 188 12.29 -11.77 -2.81
C LEU A 188 13.67 -11.80 -3.49
N SER A 189 14.73 -12.24 -2.83
CA SER A 189 16.05 -12.36 -3.44
C SER A 189 16.10 -13.50 -4.49
N ILE A 190 16.86 -13.28 -5.56
CA ILE A 190 17.21 -14.35 -6.52
C ILE A 190 18.51 -15.00 -6.04
N GLU A 191 18.51 -16.30 -5.80
CA GLU A 191 19.68 -17.08 -5.35
C GLU A 191 20.78 -17.23 -6.42
N ASN A 192 20.82 -16.42 -7.47
CA ASN A 192 21.83 -16.53 -8.52
C ASN A 192 22.68 -15.27 -8.66
N SER A 193 23.83 -15.30 -8.04
CA SER A 193 24.92 -14.31 -8.12
C SER A 193 25.58 -14.15 -9.49
N LYS A 194 25.06 -14.72 -10.58
CA LYS A 194 25.68 -14.67 -11.92
C LYS A 194 25.39 -13.42 -12.74
N PHE A 195 24.57 -12.50 -12.27
CA PHE A 195 24.25 -11.24 -12.95
C PHE A 195 24.78 -9.99 -12.26
N LEU A 196 25.92 -10.08 -11.59
CA LEU A 196 26.67 -8.89 -11.20
C LEU A 196 27.22 -8.23 -12.47
N ARG A 197 26.52 -7.20 -12.97
CA ARG A 197 27.11 -6.30 -13.97
C ARG A 197 28.30 -5.59 -13.34
N PRO A 198 29.46 -5.48 -14.03
CA PRO A 198 30.59 -4.72 -13.53
C PRO A 198 30.17 -3.24 -13.39
N VAL A 199 30.36 -2.71 -12.20
CA VAL A 199 29.97 -1.36 -11.82
C VAL A 199 31.04 -0.40 -12.27
N GLY A 200 30.67 0.54 -13.15
CA GLY A 200 31.51 1.67 -13.49
C GLY A 200 31.70 2.63 -12.29
N SER A 201 32.74 3.43 -12.34
CA SER A 201 33.30 4.32 -11.30
C SER A 201 32.35 5.34 -10.62
N LYS A 202 31.08 5.41 -11.01
CA LYS A 202 30.06 6.28 -10.38
C LYS A 202 29.42 5.68 -9.12
N ARG A 203 29.69 4.40 -8.81
CA ARG A 203 29.16 3.71 -7.64
C ARG A 203 29.72 4.23 -6.31
N ALA A 204 31.00 4.54 -6.30
CA ALA A 204 31.71 5.01 -5.09
C ALA A 204 31.23 6.39 -4.57
N GLU A 205 30.63 7.20 -5.44
CA GLU A 205 30.11 8.54 -5.06
C GLU A 205 28.68 8.48 -4.53
N LEU A 206 27.89 7.53 -5.06
CA LEU A 206 26.52 7.27 -4.57
C LEU A 206 26.55 6.52 -3.24
N GLU A 207 27.47 5.56 -3.10
CA GLU A 207 27.69 4.80 -1.85
C GLU A 207 28.09 5.74 -0.70
N ARG A 208 28.96 6.71 -0.93
CA ARG A 208 29.34 7.72 0.08
C ARG A 208 28.18 8.64 0.49
N LYS A 209 27.25 8.95 -0.40
CA LYS A 209 26.04 9.74 -0.08
C LYS A 209 24.99 8.95 0.68
N ILE A 210 24.90 7.63 0.43
CA ILE A 210 23.99 6.70 1.11
C ILE A 210 24.47 6.41 2.54
N GLU A 211 25.79 6.30 2.76
CA GLU A 211 26.39 6.07 4.09
C GLU A 211 26.10 7.20 5.09
N HIS A 212 25.89 8.43 4.64
CA HIS A 212 25.55 9.56 5.52
C HIS A 212 24.07 9.70 5.87
N SER A 213 23.17 9.01 5.15
CA SER A 213 21.72 9.07 5.41
C SER A 213 21.13 7.76 5.93
N THR A 214 21.94 6.69 5.96
CA THR A 214 21.49 5.36 6.39
C THR A 214 22.32 4.93 7.59
N GLN A 215 21.68 4.64 8.73
CA GLN A 215 22.31 3.82 9.75
C GLN A 215 22.55 2.44 9.14
N ALA A 216 23.76 2.21 8.64
CA ALA A 216 24.20 0.92 8.16
C ALA A 216 24.07 -0.08 9.32
N GLN A 217 23.15 -1.02 9.22
CA GLN A 217 23.06 -2.12 10.18
C GLN A 217 24.21 -3.08 9.93
N PRO A 218 24.84 -3.60 11.00
CA PRO A 218 25.98 -4.51 10.90
C PRO A 218 25.55 -5.81 10.21
N MET A 219 26.47 -6.37 9.43
CA MET A 219 26.36 -7.68 8.81
C MET A 219 25.99 -8.75 9.85
N VAL A 220 24.80 -9.36 9.68
CA VAL A 220 24.47 -10.58 10.40
C VAL A 220 24.61 -11.71 9.40
N ASN A 221 25.57 -12.61 9.66
CA ASN A 221 25.83 -13.84 8.91
C ASN A 221 26.28 -13.75 7.44
N GLY A 222 27.18 -12.83 7.09
CA GLY A 222 27.94 -12.97 5.83
C GLY A 222 27.18 -12.92 4.50
N GLN A 223 25.87 -12.69 4.52
CA GLN A 223 25.04 -12.50 3.32
C GLN A 223 24.84 -11.01 3.06
N CYS A 224 25.43 -10.53 1.98
CA CYS A 224 25.19 -9.18 1.48
C CYS A 224 23.72 -9.04 1.10
N SER A 225 22.96 -8.20 1.80
CA SER A 225 21.59 -7.87 1.41
C SER A 225 21.63 -7.19 0.04
N MET A 226 20.95 -7.78 -0.96
CA MET A 226 20.87 -7.22 -2.32
C MET A 226 19.88 -6.04 -2.41
N PHE A 227 19.15 -5.75 -1.35
CA PHE A 227 18.15 -4.68 -1.32
C PHE A 227 18.69 -3.40 -0.69
N ASN A 228 18.47 -2.27 -1.37
CA ASN A 228 18.57 -0.95 -0.75
C ASN A 228 17.34 -0.73 0.13
N VAL A 229 17.53 -0.55 1.43
CA VAL A 229 16.43 -0.40 2.39
C VAL A 229 16.32 1.05 2.84
N PHE A 230 15.17 1.66 2.56
CA PHE A 230 14.86 3.02 2.96
C PHE A 230 13.74 3.01 4.01
N ARG A 231 13.93 3.79 5.08
CA ARG A 231 12.98 3.87 6.20
C ARG A 231 12.55 5.30 6.43
N MET A 232 11.25 5.53 6.42
CA MET A 232 10.66 6.79 6.85
C MET A 232 10.19 6.68 8.31
N SER A 233 10.26 7.75 9.06
CA SER A 233 9.64 7.79 10.39
C SER A 233 8.14 7.52 10.28
N PHE A 234 7.64 6.71 11.21
CA PHE A 234 6.20 6.44 11.35
C PHE A 234 5.52 7.44 12.29
N GLU A 235 6.27 8.34 12.87
CA GLU A 235 5.73 9.41 13.69
C GLU A 235 4.89 10.35 12.81
N ARG A 236 3.69 10.61 13.27
CA ARG A 236 2.74 11.49 12.59
C ARG A 236 2.37 12.62 13.54
N GLN A 237 2.95 13.78 13.32
CA GLN A 237 2.77 14.97 14.17
C GLN A 237 1.31 15.43 14.27
N ASN A 238 0.48 15.05 13.29
CA ASN A 238 -0.96 15.37 13.25
C ASN A 238 -1.86 14.30 13.88
N LEU A 239 -1.30 13.25 14.50
CA LEU A 239 -2.06 12.19 15.17
C LEU A 239 -1.72 12.15 16.66
N ALA A 240 -2.75 12.21 17.49
CA ALA A 240 -2.66 11.95 18.91
C ALA A 240 -3.20 10.56 19.23
N TYR A 241 -2.41 9.77 19.96
CA TYR A 241 -2.87 8.49 20.51
C TYR A 241 -3.28 8.72 21.97
N VAL A 242 -4.55 8.49 22.26
CA VAL A 242 -5.11 8.73 23.59
C VAL A 242 -5.70 7.43 24.12
N VAL A 243 -5.25 6.98 25.27
CA VAL A 243 -5.84 5.86 26.01
C VAL A 243 -6.61 6.43 27.19
N ARG A 244 -7.88 6.10 27.31
CA ARG A 244 -8.72 6.51 28.42
C ARG A 244 -9.23 5.29 29.17
N GLN A 245 -9.08 5.30 30.47
CA GLN A 245 -9.72 4.35 31.36
C GLN A 245 -11.07 4.94 31.78
N THR A 246 -12.14 4.20 31.64
CA THR A 246 -13.50 4.63 32.00
C THR A 246 -14.32 3.45 32.47
N GLU A 247 -15.19 3.69 33.42
CA GLU A 247 -16.19 2.72 33.91
C GLU A 247 -17.37 2.62 32.93
N ASP A 248 -17.80 3.75 32.33
CA ASP A 248 -18.84 3.80 31.32
C ASP A 248 -18.27 4.17 29.93
N LYS A 249 -18.10 3.14 29.09
CA LYS A 249 -17.65 3.30 27.71
C LYS A 249 -18.70 3.94 26.81
N ARG A 250 -19.99 3.83 27.14
CA ARG A 250 -21.08 4.35 26.31
C ARG A 250 -21.17 5.87 26.45
N GLU A 251 -21.19 6.34 27.68
CA GLU A 251 -21.19 7.76 27.99
C GLU A 251 -19.94 8.45 27.45
N GLN A 252 -18.77 7.83 27.67
CA GLN A 252 -17.49 8.36 27.17
C GLN A 252 -17.45 8.43 25.63
N LEU A 253 -18.01 7.44 24.92
CA LEU A 253 -18.10 7.45 23.46
C LEU A 253 -18.94 8.62 22.96
N ILE A 254 -20.13 8.81 23.56
CA ILE A 254 -21.04 9.90 23.21
C ILE A 254 -20.36 11.24 23.46
N HIS A 255 -19.73 11.42 24.61
CA HIS A 255 -19.04 12.66 24.98
C HIS A 255 -17.92 13.01 23.99
N ILE A 256 -17.08 12.03 23.60
CA ILE A 256 -16.02 12.25 22.61
C ILE A 256 -16.61 12.68 21.26
N LEU A 257 -17.64 11.98 20.78
CA LEU A 257 -18.22 12.27 19.48
C LEU A 257 -19.04 13.56 19.45
N GLN A 258 -19.56 14.02 20.58
CA GLN A 258 -20.20 15.34 20.69
C GLN A 258 -19.17 16.46 20.70
N SER A 259 -18.02 16.23 21.36
CA SER A 259 -16.93 17.22 21.45
C SER A 259 -16.15 17.40 20.17
N LEU A 260 -15.98 16.32 19.38
CA LEU A 260 -15.21 16.32 18.12
C LEU A 260 -16.16 16.28 16.93
N LYS A 261 -16.09 17.28 16.07
CA LYS A 261 -16.89 17.34 14.83
C LYS A 261 -16.16 16.62 13.67
N GLY A 262 -16.95 16.20 12.67
CA GLY A 262 -16.45 15.55 11.45
C GLY A 262 -16.63 14.03 11.45
N PRO A 263 -16.28 13.36 10.33
CA PRO A 263 -16.43 11.92 10.17
C PRO A 263 -15.62 11.13 11.17
N ALA A 264 -16.19 10.02 11.64
CA ALA A 264 -15.60 9.18 12.66
C ALA A 264 -15.75 7.68 12.32
N ILE A 265 -14.81 6.88 12.82
CA ILE A 265 -14.90 5.42 12.80
C ILE A 265 -14.83 4.91 14.24
N VAL A 266 -15.76 4.00 14.60
CA VAL A 266 -15.80 3.35 15.90
C VAL A 266 -15.64 1.86 15.71
N TYR A 267 -14.58 1.28 16.26
CA TYR A 267 -14.34 -0.17 16.16
C TYR A 267 -14.88 -0.90 17.38
N ALA A 268 -15.72 -1.91 17.12
CA ALA A 268 -16.24 -2.84 18.12
C ALA A 268 -15.85 -4.28 17.76
N ARG A 269 -15.67 -5.14 18.76
CA ARG A 269 -15.15 -6.50 18.61
C ARG A 269 -16.13 -7.45 17.92
N SER A 270 -17.45 -7.29 18.08
CA SER A 270 -18.46 -8.21 17.56
C SER A 270 -19.50 -7.51 16.67
N ARG A 271 -20.09 -8.30 15.75
CA ARG A 271 -21.16 -7.85 14.85
C ARG A 271 -22.35 -7.27 15.63
N ARG A 272 -22.75 -7.95 16.72
CA ARG A 272 -23.84 -7.49 17.59
C ARG A 272 -23.53 -6.10 18.19
N ARG A 273 -22.34 -5.91 18.74
CA ARG A 273 -21.94 -4.63 19.34
C ARG A 273 -21.85 -3.49 18.32
N THR A 274 -21.51 -3.77 17.05
CA THR A 274 -21.52 -2.70 16.04
C THR A 274 -22.91 -2.12 15.84
N LYS A 275 -23.94 -2.97 15.85
CA LYS A 275 -25.34 -2.53 15.77
C LYS A 275 -25.76 -1.78 17.02
N GLU A 276 -25.54 -2.34 18.21
CA GLU A 276 -25.89 -1.75 19.51
C GLU A 276 -25.29 -0.34 19.67
N PHE A 277 -24.02 -0.13 19.32
CA PHE A 277 -23.40 1.19 19.41
C PHE A 277 -23.87 2.17 18.33
N ALA A 278 -24.21 1.70 17.14
CA ALA A 278 -24.79 2.57 16.11
C ALA A 278 -26.18 3.07 16.53
N GLU A 279 -27.00 2.20 17.11
CA GLU A 279 -28.33 2.54 17.66
C GLU A 279 -28.19 3.52 18.83
N LEU A 280 -27.29 3.25 19.79
CA LEU A 280 -26.98 4.14 20.92
C LEU A 280 -26.59 5.56 20.46
N LEU A 281 -25.73 5.65 19.43
CA LEU A 281 -25.29 6.93 18.91
C LEU A 281 -26.44 7.67 18.20
N THR A 282 -27.29 6.96 17.48
CA THR A 282 -28.46 7.53 16.82
C THR A 282 -29.49 8.06 17.85
N GLU A 283 -29.72 7.32 18.92
CA GLU A 283 -30.56 7.78 20.06
C GLU A 283 -29.99 9.02 20.75
N ALA A 284 -28.64 9.13 20.78
CA ALA A 284 -27.97 10.33 21.32
C ALA A 284 -27.90 11.51 20.30
N GLY A 285 -28.61 11.43 19.17
CA GLY A 285 -28.65 12.48 18.14
C GLY A 285 -27.42 12.54 17.25
N ILE A 286 -26.57 11.49 17.21
CA ILE A 286 -25.39 11.39 16.38
C ILE A 286 -25.70 10.48 15.20
N SER A 287 -25.64 11.00 13.94
CA SER A 287 -25.88 10.22 12.74
C SER A 287 -24.84 9.08 12.64
N ALA A 288 -25.30 7.82 12.75
CA ALA A 288 -24.43 6.65 12.79
C ALA A 288 -25.02 5.48 11.99
N THR A 289 -24.15 4.66 11.41
CA THR A 289 -24.49 3.38 10.81
C THR A 289 -23.48 2.31 11.22
N PHE A 290 -23.76 1.03 10.90
CA PHE A 290 -22.85 -0.05 11.26
C PHE A 290 -22.42 -0.88 10.05
N TYR A 291 -21.20 -1.47 10.16
CA TYR A 291 -20.60 -2.29 9.09
C TYR A 291 -19.90 -3.52 9.68
N HIS A 292 -20.17 -4.69 9.09
CA HIS A 292 -19.45 -5.93 9.42
C HIS A 292 -19.49 -6.92 8.23
N ALA A 293 -18.62 -7.91 8.24
CA ALA A 293 -18.48 -8.89 7.15
C ALA A 293 -19.76 -9.69 6.84
N GLY A 294 -20.65 -9.85 7.81
CA GLY A 294 -21.89 -10.60 7.65
C GLY A 294 -23.07 -9.83 7.03
N LEU A 295 -22.86 -8.60 6.58
CA LEU A 295 -23.87 -7.86 5.79
C LEU A 295 -23.80 -8.29 4.33
N ASP A 296 -24.94 -8.19 3.63
CA ASP A 296 -25.00 -8.38 2.17
C ASP A 296 -24.16 -7.35 1.42
N ALA A 297 -23.65 -7.71 0.24
CA ALA A 297 -22.76 -6.85 -0.52
C ALA A 297 -23.39 -5.49 -0.85
N ALA A 298 -24.65 -5.48 -1.30
CA ALA A 298 -25.38 -4.24 -1.61
C ALA A 298 -25.55 -3.32 -0.39
N VAL A 299 -25.84 -3.91 0.79
CA VAL A 299 -25.96 -3.14 2.04
C VAL A 299 -24.61 -2.58 2.49
N LYS A 300 -23.52 -3.34 2.29
CA LYS A 300 -22.16 -2.86 2.56
C LYS A 300 -21.83 -1.64 1.72
N ASP A 301 -22.06 -1.74 0.42
CA ASP A 301 -21.76 -0.67 -0.53
C ASP A 301 -22.59 0.58 -0.23
N GLN A 302 -23.89 0.42 0.02
CA GLN A 302 -24.79 1.52 0.37
C GLN A 302 -24.31 2.27 1.64
N ARG A 303 -24.00 1.53 2.72
CA ARG A 303 -23.57 2.15 3.98
C ARG A 303 -22.21 2.81 3.89
N GLN A 304 -21.31 2.20 3.13
CA GLN A 304 -20.00 2.76 2.86
C GLN A 304 -20.12 4.06 2.06
N GLN A 305 -20.95 4.09 1.01
CA GLN A 305 -21.19 5.28 0.22
C GLN A 305 -21.83 6.41 1.04
N ALA A 306 -22.87 6.10 1.82
CA ALA A 306 -23.52 7.09 2.69
C ALA A 306 -22.53 7.74 3.67
N TRP A 307 -21.60 6.95 4.23
CA TRP A 307 -20.55 7.48 5.08
C TRP A 307 -19.47 8.25 4.30
N GLN A 308 -19.10 7.81 3.11
CA GLN A 308 -18.15 8.53 2.27
C GLN A 308 -18.67 9.88 1.79
N GLN A 309 -19.98 9.99 1.54
CA GLN A 309 -20.68 11.19 1.08
C GLN A 309 -21.15 12.12 2.22
N ASP A 310 -20.76 11.81 3.46
CA ASP A 310 -21.13 12.55 4.67
C ASP A 310 -22.64 12.55 5.00
N GLU A 311 -23.44 11.69 4.37
CA GLU A 311 -24.84 11.47 4.73
C GLU A 311 -24.94 10.84 6.14
N VAL A 312 -23.95 10.02 6.50
CA VAL A 312 -23.78 9.46 7.84
C VAL A 312 -22.42 9.84 8.39
N ARG A 313 -22.40 10.39 9.59
CA ARG A 313 -21.18 10.89 10.22
C ARG A 313 -20.30 9.80 10.81
N VAL A 314 -20.89 8.82 11.49
CA VAL A 314 -20.14 7.81 12.26
C VAL A 314 -20.35 6.42 11.67
N MET A 315 -19.26 5.74 11.34
CA MET A 315 -19.25 4.34 10.97
C MET A 315 -18.85 3.49 12.18
N VAL A 316 -19.78 2.70 12.71
CA VAL A 316 -19.46 1.70 13.74
C VAL A 316 -19.20 0.37 13.10
N ALA A 317 -17.98 -0.17 13.23
CA ALA A 317 -17.57 -1.31 12.44
C ALA A 317 -16.77 -2.36 13.21
N THR A 318 -16.74 -3.58 12.66
CA THR A 318 -15.69 -4.56 12.98
C THR A 318 -14.44 -4.28 12.14
N ASN A 319 -13.34 -4.98 12.40
CA ASN A 319 -12.10 -4.87 11.62
C ASN A 319 -12.26 -5.12 10.11
N ALA A 320 -13.41 -5.64 9.67
CA ALA A 320 -13.73 -5.83 8.25
C ALA A 320 -13.90 -4.52 7.48
N PHE A 321 -14.14 -3.40 8.17
CA PHE A 321 -14.24 -2.08 7.58
C PHE A 321 -12.89 -1.37 7.60
N GLY A 322 -12.49 -0.83 6.47
CA GLY A 322 -11.39 0.11 6.41
C GLY A 322 -10.18 -0.29 5.57
N MET A 323 -10.03 -1.52 5.09
CA MET A 323 -9.00 -1.81 4.08
C MET A 323 -9.46 -1.24 2.73
N GLY A 324 -8.66 -0.35 2.13
CA GLY A 324 -8.97 0.26 0.83
C GLY A 324 -9.98 1.43 0.88
N ILE A 325 -10.32 1.97 2.05
CA ILE A 325 -11.17 3.15 2.16
C ILE A 325 -10.30 4.40 2.12
N ASP A 326 -10.54 5.27 1.15
CA ASP A 326 -9.94 6.59 1.05
C ASP A 326 -10.99 7.65 1.42
N LYS A 327 -10.94 8.13 2.69
CA LYS A 327 -11.72 9.25 3.19
C LYS A 327 -10.79 10.15 4.00
N PRO A 328 -10.26 11.21 3.37
CA PRO A 328 -9.16 12.01 3.93
C PRO A 328 -9.55 12.90 5.11
N ASP A 329 -10.83 13.10 5.34
CA ASP A 329 -11.38 14.02 6.36
C ASP A 329 -11.78 13.32 7.66
N VAL A 330 -11.51 12.03 7.83
CA VAL A 330 -11.76 11.31 9.10
C VAL A 330 -10.99 11.98 10.25
N ARG A 331 -11.70 12.39 11.29
CA ARG A 331 -11.13 13.15 12.42
C ARG A 331 -10.81 12.32 13.64
N VAL A 332 -11.55 11.23 13.86
CA VAL A 332 -11.33 10.38 15.02
C VAL A 332 -11.60 8.92 14.69
N VAL A 333 -10.73 8.07 15.24
CA VAL A 333 -10.94 6.61 15.26
C VAL A 333 -10.96 6.17 16.72
N ILE A 334 -12.03 5.49 17.13
CA ILE A 334 -12.21 5.04 18.51
C ILE A 334 -12.24 3.50 18.52
N HIS A 335 -11.44 2.91 19.38
CA HIS A 335 -11.54 1.49 19.72
C HIS A 335 -12.25 1.35 21.07
N ILE A 336 -13.47 0.82 21.08
CA ILE A 336 -14.23 0.57 22.31
C ILE A 336 -13.60 -0.55 23.13
N ASP A 337 -13.11 -1.56 22.43
CA ASP A 337 -12.40 -2.67 23.04
C ASP A 337 -10.93 -2.59 22.67
N CYS A 338 -10.05 -2.82 23.64
CA CYS A 338 -8.63 -2.89 23.38
C CYS A 338 -8.37 -3.98 22.33
N PRO A 339 -7.73 -3.67 21.20
CA PRO A 339 -7.42 -4.66 20.19
C PRO A 339 -6.39 -5.66 20.72
N ASP A 340 -6.47 -6.89 20.27
CA ASP A 340 -5.61 -8.00 20.72
C ASP A 340 -4.11 -7.76 20.42
N ARG A 341 -3.80 -6.84 19.52
CA ARG A 341 -2.44 -6.48 19.11
C ARG A 341 -2.33 -4.99 18.81
N LEU A 342 -1.27 -4.35 19.29
CA LEU A 342 -1.01 -2.92 19.12
C LEU A 342 -0.99 -2.45 17.65
N TRP A 343 -0.52 -3.29 16.72
CA TRP A 343 -0.50 -2.95 15.30
C TRP A 343 -1.91 -2.69 14.72
N ARG A 344 -2.98 -3.26 15.30
CA ARG A 344 -4.36 -2.97 14.87
C ARG A 344 -4.79 -1.55 15.17
N ILE A 345 -4.31 -0.99 16.28
CA ILE A 345 -4.50 0.43 16.60
C ILE A 345 -3.82 1.26 15.51
N TRP A 346 -2.57 0.94 15.22
CA TRP A 346 -1.78 1.65 14.23
C TRP A 346 -2.40 1.58 12.82
N MET A 347 -2.85 0.42 12.36
CA MET A 347 -3.56 0.27 11.09
C MET A 347 -4.86 1.08 11.03
N SER A 348 -5.61 1.14 12.12
CA SER A 348 -6.84 1.95 12.18
C SER A 348 -6.53 3.43 12.09
N CYS A 349 -5.47 3.86 12.76
CA CYS A 349 -5.02 5.25 12.75
C CYS A 349 -4.35 5.65 11.43
N SER A 350 -3.77 4.70 10.68
CA SER A 350 -3.23 4.98 9.35
C SER A 350 -4.30 5.45 8.35
N ARG A 351 -5.57 5.19 8.66
CA ARG A 351 -6.75 5.61 7.89
C ARG A 351 -7.16 7.05 8.16
N LEU A 352 -6.64 7.65 9.24
CA LEU A 352 -6.85 9.05 9.54
C LEU A 352 -6.03 9.88 8.56
N SER A 353 -6.73 10.60 7.68
CA SER A 353 -6.21 11.65 6.81
C SER A 353 -4.82 11.41 6.21
N SER A 354 -4.78 10.96 4.98
CA SER A 354 -3.58 10.99 4.12
C SER A 354 -3.28 12.39 3.58
N VAL A 355 -4.12 13.38 3.83
CA VAL A 355 -3.96 14.72 3.26
C VAL A 355 -3.19 15.62 4.21
N TRP A 356 -1.92 15.81 3.93
CA TRP A 356 -1.17 16.97 4.33
C TRP A 356 -1.70 18.17 3.54
N ARG A 357 -2.63 18.94 4.09
CA ARG A 357 -2.79 20.32 3.67
C ARG A 357 -1.78 21.14 4.47
N THR A 358 -0.74 21.58 3.79
CA THR A 358 0.02 22.75 4.22
C THR A 358 -0.93 23.93 4.13
N THR A 359 -1.31 24.50 5.27
CA THR A 359 -1.69 25.92 5.36
C THR A 359 -0.43 26.73 5.24
#